data_b24156ac8cebdc5626f815255e11f73e
#
_entry.id   b24156ac8cebdc5626f815255e11f73e
#
_cell.length_a   1.000
_cell.length_b   1.000
_cell.length_c   1.000
_cell.angle_alpha   90.00
_cell.angle_beta   90.00
_cell.angle_gamma   90.00
#
_symmetry.space_group_name_H-M   'P 1'
#
loop_
_entity.id
_entity.type
_entity.pdbx_description
1 polymer ?
#
loop_
_entity_poly.entity_id
_entity_poly.type
_entity_poly.pdbx_seq_one_letter_code
_entity_poly.pdbx_strand_id
1 'polypeptide(L)'
;MDKLIINSYEDFEQYVGKELGASGYVQLTQERINLFADATLDHQWIHVDTERAKAESPFGTTIAHGYLTMSMLPYLWDQIVEVNNLERMMNYGMDKMKFAQPVLSGQHVRMVTRLQELANLRGAVKTTIKFTIEVQETGKKALEGLATFIYYFRPAEK
;
A
#
# COMPACT_ATOMS: atom_id res chain seq x y z
N MET A 1 15.29 8.11 1.53
CA MET A 1 15.60 6.96 2.42
C MET A 1 16.17 5.87 1.55
N ASP A 2 17.18 5.18 2.04
CA ASP A 2 17.72 4.03 1.32
C ASP A 2 16.72 2.88 1.41
N LYS A 3 16.40 2.28 0.26
CA LYS A 3 15.51 1.13 0.20
C LYS A 3 16.21 -0.09 0.80
N LEU A 4 15.42 -0.96 1.41
CA LEU A 4 15.89 -2.30 1.77
C LEU A 4 16.10 -3.11 0.49
N ILE A 5 17.32 -3.63 0.29
CA ILE A 5 17.67 -4.43 -0.90
C ILE A 5 17.50 -5.91 -0.57
N ILE A 6 16.74 -6.61 -1.40
CA ILE A 6 16.48 -8.04 -1.33
C ILE A 6 16.86 -8.67 -2.66
N ASN A 7 17.75 -9.67 -2.65
CA ASN A 7 18.21 -10.36 -3.85
C ASN A 7 17.79 -11.84 -3.92
N SER A 8 17.33 -12.40 -2.78
CA SER A 8 17.07 -13.83 -2.65
C SER A 8 16.04 -14.13 -1.54
N TYR A 9 15.68 -15.41 -1.40
CA TYR A 9 14.91 -15.94 -0.28
C TYR A 9 15.61 -15.70 1.06
N GLU A 10 16.91 -15.96 1.11
CA GLU A 10 17.75 -15.85 2.31
C GLU A 10 17.83 -14.42 2.82
N ASP A 11 17.77 -13.44 1.91
CA ASP A 11 17.69 -12.03 2.31
C ASP A 11 16.35 -11.73 3.00
N PHE A 12 15.24 -12.20 2.46
CA PHE A 12 13.94 -12.07 3.11
C PHE A 12 13.90 -12.78 4.47
N GLU A 13 14.52 -13.97 4.59
CA GLU A 13 14.49 -14.77 5.82
C GLU A 13 15.03 -14.01 7.03
N GLN A 14 16.03 -13.14 6.82
CA GLN A 14 16.61 -12.31 7.88
C GLN A 14 15.63 -11.30 8.48
N TYR A 15 14.54 -10.99 7.77
CA TYR A 15 13.56 -9.99 8.16
C TYR A 15 12.23 -10.56 8.66
N VAL A 16 12.08 -11.86 8.74
CA VAL A 16 10.85 -12.46 9.28
C VAL A 16 10.59 -11.97 10.70
N GLY A 17 9.39 -11.43 10.91
CA GLY A 17 8.98 -10.82 12.17
C GLY A 17 9.53 -9.42 12.43
N LYS A 18 10.25 -8.81 11.49
CA LYS A 18 10.84 -7.47 11.64
C LYS A 18 10.10 -6.44 10.76
N GLU A 19 10.22 -5.18 11.16
CA GLU A 19 9.82 -4.04 10.33
C GLU A 19 10.78 -3.93 9.14
N LEU A 20 10.22 -3.69 7.95
CA LEU A 20 10.98 -3.50 6.72
C LEU A 20 11.25 -2.03 6.43
N GLY A 21 10.45 -1.14 7.02
CA GLY A 21 10.56 0.30 6.87
C GLY A 21 9.22 0.99 6.60
N ALA A 22 9.33 2.27 6.29
CA ALA A 22 8.21 3.13 5.93
C ALA A 22 8.50 3.88 4.63
N SER A 23 7.45 4.12 3.83
CA SER A 23 7.53 4.97 2.64
C SER A 23 7.61 6.46 3.01
N GLY A 24 7.94 7.30 2.04
CA GLY A 24 7.64 8.72 2.09
C GLY A 24 6.14 8.99 2.13
N TYR A 25 5.77 10.20 2.54
CA TYR A 25 4.39 10.67 2.48
C TYR A 25 4.00 11.07 1.06
N VAL A 26 2.78 10.73 0.66
CA VAL A 26 2.20 11.05 -0.65
C VAL A 26 0.85 11.70 -0.44
N GLN A 27 0.65 12.85 -1.09
CA GLN A 27 -0.61 13.57 -1.03
C GLN A 27 -1.69 12.90 -1.89
N LEU A 28 -2.87 12.67 -1.31
CA LEU A 28 -4.07 12.26 -2.05
C LEU A 28 -4.87 13.51 -2.45
N THR A 29 -4.52 14.07 -3.59
CA THR A 29 -5.18 15.28 -4.12
C THR A 29 -6.58 14.97 -4.66
N GLN A 30 -7.43 15.99 -4.75
CA GLN A 30 -8.73 15.86 -5.40
C GLN A 30 -8.62 15.37 -6.85
N GLU A 31 -7.58 15.80 -7.57
CA GLU A 31 -7.32 15.33 -8.93
C GLU A 31 -7.12 13.81 -8.99
N ARG A 32 -6.32 13.25 -8.07
CA ARG A 32 -6.12 11.78 -7.99
C ARG A 32 -7.40 11.05 -7.66
N ILE A 33 -8.23 11.61 -6.77
CA ILE A 33 -9.54 11.05 -6.42
C ILE A 33 -10.45 11.03 -7.64
N ASN A 34 -10.50 12.12 -8.41
CA ASN A 34 -11.31 12.22 -9.62
C ASN A 34 -10.84 11.21 -10.70
N LEU A 35 -9.52 11.10 -10.93
CA LEU A 35 -8.96 10.10 -11.85
C LEU A 35 -9.30 8.67 -11.45
N PHE A 36 -9.29 8.38 -10.15
CA PHE A 36 -9.69 7.06 -9.65
C PHE A 36 -11.19 6.82 -9.83
N ALA A 37 -12.02 7.82 -9.57
CA ALA A 37 -13.46 7.76 -9.84
C ALA A 37 -13.76 7.47 -11.31
N ASP A 38 -13.07 8.13 -12.23
CA ASP A 38 -13.21 7.92 -13.67
C ASP A 38 -12.76 6.51 -14.09
N ALA A 39 -11.66 6.02 -13.54
CA ALA A 39 -11.12 4.70 -13.87
C ALA A 39 -11.98 3.55 -13.34
N THR A 40 -12.68 3.75 -12.22
CA THR A 40 -13.49 2.71 -11.54
C THR A 40 -14.99 2.91 -11.70
N LEU A 41 -15.41 4.04 -12.28
CA LEU A 41 -16.80 4.46 -12.42
C LEU A 41 -17.52 4.70 -11.07
N ASP A 42 -16.79 4.87 -10.00
CA ASP A 42 -17.31 5.21 -8.67
C ASP A 42 -17.31 6.72 -8.46
N HIS A 43 -18.37 7.37 -8.94
CA HIS A 43 -18.57 8.81 -8.85
C HIS A 43 -19.51 9.21 -7.69
N GLN A 44 -19.45 8.51 -6.56
CA GLN A 44 -20.23 8.97 -5.39
C GLN A 44 -19.85 10.42 -5.05
N TRP A 45 -20.86 11.24 -4.77
CA TRP A 45 -20.69 12.66 -4.52
C TRP A 45 -19.67 12.98 -3.41
N ILE A 46 -19.58 12.13 -2.40
CA ILE A 46 -18.66 12.30 -1.27
C ILE A 46 -17.18 12.27 -1.69
N HIS A 47 -16.88 11.74 -2.86
CA HIS A 47 -15.53 11.70 -3.43
C HIS A 47 -15.27 12.83 -4.42
N VAL A 48 -16.26 13.20 -5.23
CA VAL A 48 -16.01 14.04 -6.41
C VAL A 48 -16.71 15.41 -6.39
N ASP A 49 -17.78 15.58 -5.60
CA ASP A 49 -18.52 16.83 -5.53
C ASP A 49 -18.05 17.67 -4.34
N THR A 50 -17.07 18.53 -4.58
CA THR A 50 -16.44 19.35 -3.55
C THR A 50 -17.39 20.34 -2.91
N GLU A 51 -18.31 20.94 -3.67
CA GLU A 51 -19.28 21.92 -3.14
C GLU A 51 -20.31 21.23 -2.25
N ARG A 52 -20.86 20.12 -2.71
CA ARG A 52 -21.78 19.33 -1.91
C ARG A 52 -21.10 18.77 -0.68
N ALA A 53 -19.88 18.25 -0.80
CA ALA A 53 -19.13 17.70 0.32
C ALA A 53 -18.82 18.75 1.39
N LYS A 54 -18.57 20.00 0.99
CA LYS A 54 -18.36 21.12 1.92
C LYS A 54 -19.61 21.43 2.73
N ALA A 55 -20.79 21.28 2.11
CA ALA A 55 -22.06 21.59 2.75
C ALA A 55 -22.66 20.41 3.55
N GLU A 56 -22.54 19.18 3.03
CA GLU A 56 -23.30 18.03 3.53
C GLU A 56 -22.41 16.92 4.12
N SER A 57 -21.10 16.88 3.80
CA SER A 57 -20.21 15.84 4.34
C SER A 57 -19.94 16.07 5.84
N PRO A 58 -19.96 15.02 6.66
CA PRO A 58 -19.58 15.13 8.07
C PRO A 58 -18.10 15.53 8.27
N PHE A 59 -17.31 15.51 7.19
CA PHE A 59 -15.90 15.88 7.18
C PHE A 59 -15.66 17.31 6.67
N GLY A 60 -16.69 18.00 6.16
CA GLY A 60 -16.61 19.34 5.58
C GLY A 60 -15.80 19.41 4.28
N THR A 61 -15.47 18.27 3.69
CA THR A 61 -14.73 18.12 2.42
C THR A 61 -14.97 16.74 1.82
N THR A 62 -14.47 16.51 0.62
CA THR A 62 -14.44 15.19 0.00
C THR A 62 -13.44 14.26 0.67
N ILE A 63 -13.65 12.97 0.51
CA ILE A 63 -12.75 11.91 0.99
C ILE A 63 -12.24 11.07 -0.17
N ALA A 64 -11.04 10.53 -0.04
CA ALA A 64 -10.53 9.53 -0.97
C ALA A 64 -11.33 8.24 -0.87
N HIS A 65 -11.52 7.55 -1.99
CA HIS A 65 -12.04 6.18 -1.97
C HIS A 65 -11.12 5.30 -1.10
N GLY A 66 -11.68 4.47 -0.26
CA GLY A 66 -10.89 3.48 0.48
C GLY A 66 -10.06 2.60 -0.46
N TYR A 67 -10.65 2.22 -1.60
CA TYR A 67 -9.96 1.46 -2.65
C TYR A 67 -8.84 2.23 -3.34
N LEU A 68 -8.91 3.55 -3.48
CA LEU A 68 -7.78 4.36 -3.94
C LEU A 68 -6.62 4.25 -2.95
N THR A 69 -6.89 4.46 -1.65
CA THR A 69 -5.87 4.35 -0.60
C THR A 69 -5.22 2.96 -0.62
N MET A 70 -6.00 1.89 -0.79
CA MET A 70 -5.50 0.53 -0.93
C MET A 70 -4.67 0.35 -2.21
N SER A 71 -5.10 0.92 -3.32
CA SER A 71 -4.41 0.82 -4.62
C SER A 71 -3.04 1.53 -4.64
N MET A 72 -2.76 2.37 -3.64
CA MET A 72 -1.43 2.98 -3.47
C MET A 72 -0.37 2.01 -2.93
N LEU A 73 -0.77 0.83 -2.42
CA LEU A 73 0.16 -0.12 -1.78
C LEU A 73 1.37 -0.49 -2.66
N PRO A 74 1.24 -0.83 -3.95
CA PRO A 74 2.40 -1.18 -4.78
C PRO A 74 3.39 -0.02 -4.93
N TYR A 75 2.89 1.18 -5.13
CA TYR A 75 3.72 2.39 -5.24
C TYR A 75 4.47 2.71 -3.94
N LEU A 76 3.78 2.57 -2.80
CA LEU A 76 4.39 2.82 -1.49
C LEU A 76 5.36 1.70 -1.10
N TRP A 77 5.09 0.45 -1.50
CA TRP A 77 5.99 -0.68 -1.32
C TRP A 77 7.31 -0.48 -2.06
N ASP A 78 7.26 -0.04 -3.31
CA ASP A 78 8.46 0.21 -4.11
C ASP A 78 9.41 1.26 -3.50
N GLN A 79 8.89 2.14 -2.63
CA GLN A 79 9.73 3.10 -1.90
C GLN A 79 10.47 2.49 -0.70
N ILE A 80 10.01 1.34 -0.20
CA ILE A 80 10.55 0.70 1.01
C ILE A 80 11.53 -0.41 0.65
N VAL A 81 11.16 -1.26 -0.30
CA VAL A 81 11.92 -2.47 -0.64
C VAL A 81 12.20 -2.49 -2.13
N GLU A 82 13.44 -2.78 -2.47
CA GLU A 82 13.87 -3.09 -3.82
C GLU A 82 14.22 -4.58 -3.90
N VAL A 83 13.45 -5.32 -4.70
CA VAL A 83 13.69 -6.76 -4.89
C VAL A 83 14.34 -6.98 -6.24
N ASN A 84 15.60 -7.40 -6.22
CA ASN A 84 16.42 -7.67 -7.41
C ASN A 84 16.32 -9.13 -7.85
N ASN A 85 16.95 -9.46 -8.96
CA ASN A 85 17.01 -10.81 -9.56
C ASN A 85 15.64 -11.42 -9.83
N LEU A 86 14.60 -10.59 -9.99
CA LEU A 86 13.27 -11.08 -10.27
C LEU A 86 13.08 -11.46 -11.74
N GLU A 87 12.47 -12.61 -11.96
CA GLU A 87 11.79 -12.92 -13.20
C GLU A 87 10.42 -12.22 -13.23
N ARG A 88 9.65 -12.34 -12.13
CA ARG A 88 8.33 -11.71 -11.96
C ARG A 88 7.91 -11.67 -10.49
N MET A 89 6.96 -10.78 -10.20
CA MET A 89 6.24 -10.69 -8.93
C MET A 89 4.74 -10.75 -9.18
N MET A 90 4.00 -11.34 -8.27
CA MET A 90 2.54 -11.41 -8.32
C MET A 90 1.93 -10.85 -7.03
N ASN A 91 0.94 -9.97 -7.17
CA ASN A 91 0.01 -9.65 -6.09
C ASN A 91 -0.93 -10.85 -5.93
N TYR A 92 -0.72 -11.66 -4.89
CA TYR A 92 -1.44 -12.92 -4.74
C TYR A 92 -2.74 -12.78 -3.97
N GLY A 93 -2.77 -11.93 -2.95
CA GLY A 93 -3.97 -11.74 -2.16
C GLY A 93 -3.83 -10.72 -1.06
N MET A 94 -4.96 -10.42 -0.44
CA MET A 94 -5.05 -9.55 0.73
C MET A 94 -5.98 -10.16 1.76
N ASP A 95 -5.60 -10.06 3.04
CA ASP A 95 -6.34 -10.58 4.17
C ASP A 95 -6.45 -9.54 5.29
N LYS A 96 -7.47 -9.72 6.14
CA LYS A 96 -7.67 -8.92 7.37
C LYS A 96 -7.67 -7.41 7.12
N MET A 97 -8.19 -7.00 5.97
CA MET A 97 -8.28 -5.59 5.59
C MET A 97 -9.26 -4.84 6.48
N LYS A 98 -8.83 -3.70 7.01
CA LYS A 98 -9.67 -2.79 7.79
C LYS A 98 -9.44 -1.36 7.38
N PHE A 99 -10.51 -0.68 6.98
CA PHE A 99 -10.57 0.76 6.81
C PHE A 99 -10.89 1.38 8.17
N ALA A 100 -9.92 2.07 8.77
CA ALA A 100 -10.05 2.59 10.14
C ALA A 100 -10.61 4.01 10.18
N GLN A 101 -10.18 4.87 9.24
CA GLN A 101 -10.72 6.21 9.05
C GLN A 101 -10.61 6.63 7.59
N PRO A 102 -11.48 7.55 7.11
CA PRO A 102 -11.34 8.12 5.77
C PRO A 102 -10.07 8.98 5.69
N VAL A 103 -9.51 9.05 4.48
CA VAL A 103 -8.48 10.02 4.11
C VAL A 103 -9.16 11.19 3.42
N LEU A 104 -9.03 12.39 3.98
CA LEU A 104 -9.62 13.58 3.39
C LEU A 104 -8.83 14.02 2.15
N SER A 105 -9.52 14.62 1.20
CA SER A 105 -8.86 15.21 0.02
C SER A 105 -7.77 16.19 0.47
N GLY A 106 -6.57 16.03 -0.11
CA GLY A 106 -5.40 16.83 0.21
C GLY A 106 -4.52 16.29 1.35
N GLN A 107 -4.98 15.31 2.12
CA GLN A 107 -4.15 14.69 3.15
C GLN A 107 -3.03 13.82 2.57
N HIS A 108 -2.00 13.60 3.39
CA HIS A 108 -0.82 12.81 3.05
C HIS A 108 -0.85 11.46 3.74
N VAL A 109 -0.52 10.42 2.99
CA VAL A 109 -0.44 9.04 3.50
C VAL A 109 0.94 8.45 3.29
N ARG A 110 1.34 7.56 4.19
CA ARG A 110 2.52 6.70 4.03
C ARG A 110 2.19 5.27 4.45
N MET A 111 3.00 4.33 4.03
CA MET A 111 2.91 2.94 4.44
C MET A 111 4.05 2.57 5.38
N VAL A 112 3.73 1.85 6.45
CA VAL A 112 4.68 1.16 7.32
C VAL A 112 4.49 -0.34 7.14
N THR A 113 5.57 -1.10 7.02
CA THR A 113 5.51 -2.52 6.67
C THR A 113 6.34 -3.40 7.59
N ARG A 114 5.87 -4.65 7.76
CA ARG A 114 6.57 -5.70 8.50
C ARG A 114 6.43 -7.03 7.74
N LEU A 115 7.52 -7.77 7.59
CA LEU A 115 7.45 -9.14 7.08
C LEU A 115 6.91 -10.06 8.18
N GLN A 116 5.70 -10.55 8.00
CA GLN A 116 5.04 -11.39 8.99
C GLN A 116 5.37 -12.86 8.79
N GLU A 117 5.29 -13.33 7.53
CA GLU A 117 5.50 -14.73 7.19
C GLU A 117 6.29 -14.84 5.86
N LEU A 118 7.06 -15.90 5.76
CA LEU A 118 7.84 -16.24 4.59
C LEU A 118 7.72 -17.74 4.32
N ALA A 119 7.48 -18.12 3.06
CA ALA A 119 7.46 -19.53 2.65
C ALA A 119 8.22 -19.75 1.34
N ASN A 120 9.05 -20.77 1.31
CA ASN A 120 9.71 -21.24 0.10
C ASN A 120 8.83 -22.27 -0.63
N LEU A 121 8.39 -21.93 -1.84
CA LEU A 121 7.51 -22.76 -2.67
C LEU A 121 8.27 -23.56 -3.74
N ARG A 122 9.59 -23.82 -3.53
CA ARG A 122 10.45 -24.56 -4.48
C ARG A 122 10.48 -23.92 -5.87
N GLY A 123 11.00 -22.70 -5.95
CA GLY A 123 11.09 -21.89 -7.19
C GLY A 123 10.31 -20.58 -7.12
N ALA A 124 9.56 -20.38 -6.06
CA ALA A 124 8.93 -19.10 -5.74
C ALA A 124 8.98 -18.81 -4.24
N VAL A 125 8.95 -17.55 -3.87
CA VAL A 125 8.96 -17.07 -2.49
C VAL A 125 7.64 -16.39 -2.20
N LYS A 126 6.88 -16.92 -1.25
CA LYS A 126 5.64 -16.31 -0.78
C LYS A 126 5.94 -15.49 0.46
N THR A 127 5.61 -14.20 0.43
CA THR A 127 5.72 -13.30 1.58
C THR A 127 4.33 -12.86 2.04
N THR A 128 4.12 -12.78 3.35
CA THR A 128 2.96 -12.11 3.94
C THR A 128 3.45 -10.85 4.63
N ILE A 129 3.07 -9.71 4.10
CA ILE A 129 3.47 -8.40 4.60
C ILE A 129 2.31 -7.80 5.39
N LYS A 130 2.53 -7.55 6.68
CA LYS A 130 1.64 -6.69 7.45
C LYS A 130 1.93 -5.24 7.08
N PHE A 131 0.90 -4.50 6.69
CA PHE A 131 1.04 -3.08 6.36
C PHE A 131 0.03 -2.24 7.13
N THR A 132 0.41 -0.99 7.33
CA THR A 132 -0.45 0.07 7.88
C THR A 132 -0.26 1.32 7.03
N ILE A 133 -1.37 1.90 6.56
CA ILE A 133 -1.37 3.23 5.95
C ILE A 133 -1.71 4.24 7.03
N GLU A 134 -0.82 5.21 7.23
CA GLU A 134 -0.94 6.29 8.22
C GLU A 134 -1.22 7.61 7.53
N VAL A 135 -2.06 8.44 8.16
CA VAL A 135 -2.35 9.82 7.72
C VAL A 135 -1.47 10.78 8.49
N GLN A 136 -0.69 11.59 7.80
CA GLN A 136 0.28 12.53 8.39
C GLN A 136 -0.40 13.52 9.33
N GLU A 137 -1.49 14.14 8.88
CA GLU A 137 -2.18 15.22 9.58
C GLU A 137 -2.85 14.77 10.88
N THR A 138 -3.18 13.50 10.99
CA THR A 138 -3.87 12.95 12.17
C THR A 138 -3.00 12.04 13.01
N GLY A 139 -1.90 11.52 12.46
CA GLY A 139 -1.07 10.49 13.08
C GLY A 139 -1.80 9.14 13.25
N LYS A 140 -2.97 8.97 12.65
CA LYS A 140 -3.80 7.77 12.81
C LYS A 140 -3.76 6.88 11.57
N LYS A 141 -4.13 5.61 11.77
CA LYS A 141 -4.26 4.64 10.69
C LYS A 141 -5.49 4.94 9.83
N ALA A 142 -5.33 4.97 8.51
CA ALA A 142 -6.43 4.96 7.57
C ALA A 142 -6.82 3.54 7.16
N LEU A 143 -5.84 2.66 7.01
CA LEU A 143 -5.99 1.31 6.48
C LEU A 143 -4.92 0.40 7.08
N GLU A 144 -5.26 -0.83 7.39
CA GLU A 144 -4.30 -1.88 7.75
C GLU A 144 -4.74 -3.24 7.19
N GLY A 145 -3.79 -4.15 7.03
CA GLY A 145 -4.07 -5.49 6.56
C GLY A 145 -2.83 -6.32 6.33
N LEU A 146 -3.02 -7.46 5.66
CA LEU A 146 -1.97 -8.34 5.20
C LEU A 146 -1.98 -8.38 3.68
N ALA A 147 -0.84 -8.12 3.04
CA ALA A 147 -0.64 -8.27 1.61
C ALA A 147 0.26 -9.48 1.36
N THR A 148 -0.15 -10.36 0.46
CA THR A 148 0.63 -11.52 0.07
C THR A 148 1.17 -11.33 -1.33
N PHE A 149 2.49 -11.43 -1.46
CA PHE A 149 3.20 -11.41 -2.73
C PHE A 149 3.86 -12.76 -2.99
N ILE A 150 3.99 -13.11 -4.28
CA ILE A 150 4.80 -14.24 -4.72
C ILE A 150 5.89 -13.71 -5.64
N TYR A 151 7.14 -13.98 -5.28
CA TYR A 151 8.33 -13.59 -6.02
C TYR A 151 8.93 -14.81 -6.69
N TYR A 152 9.24 -14.71 -7.98
CA TYR A 152 9.97 -15.68 -8.77
C TYR A 152 11.34 -15.11 -9.05
N PHE A 153 12.35 -15.63 -8.35
CA PHE A 153 13.73 -15.23 -8.58
C PHE A 153 14.32 -15.98 -9.78
N ARG A 154 15.18 -15.29 -10.53
CA ARG A 154 15.94 -15.94 -11.60
C ARG A 154 16.88 -16.96 -10.98
N PRO A 155 17.10 -18.13 -11.62
CA PRO A 155 18.13 -19.07 -11.19
C PRO A 155 19.51 -18.38 -11.15
N ALA A 156 20.31 -18.72 -10.15
CA ALA A 156 21.70 -18.28 -10.15
C ALA A 156 22.38 -18.73 -11.47
N GLU A 157 23.04 -17.82 -12.16
CA GLU A 157 23.87 -18.18 -13.30
C GLU A 157 24.93 -19.19 -12.83
N LYS A 158 25.00 -20.34 -13.54
CA LYS A 158 25.97 -21.41 -13.24
C LYS A 158 27.34 -21.04 -13.75
#